data_1fa267996a86e859d1ee134f6ea044c2
#
_entry.id   1fa267996a86e859d1ee134f6ea044c2
#
_cell.length_a   1.000
_cell.length_b   1.000
_cell.length_c   1.000
_cell.angle_alpha   90.00
_cell.angle_beta   90.00
_cell.angle_gamma   90.00
#
_symmetry.space_group_name_H-M   'P 1'
#
loop_
_entity.id
_entity.type
_entity.pdbx_description
1 polymer ?
#
loop_
_entity_poly.entity_id
_entity_poly.type
_entity_poly.pdbx_seq_one_letter_code
_entity_poly.pdbx_strand_id
1 'polypeptide(L)'
;MMEIYVLVKQVPDPEAIVKVKSDTELEIENKYFTNFFDEIAIEAGLKLKEKWGGKVTVLTVDNRRVDALRRGISMGADEALQITDPAMEGSDQFAVARILAAYLKGKPFDLILTGRQAMDDDAGIVGIAIAECLEIPHVNSIIGLEMDASKKEAKVIREVENGREILSCSLPALFTCQKGLNTPRIPLVMNVMKAMKAQIKKVDLTSLGLKPSEAGTAPAQVKVQKYLSPPKRPTVKMVKEDFPDNVKTLVKLLREEAKVI
;
A
#
# COMPACT_ATOMS: atom_id res chain seq x y z
N MET A 1 -9.33 24.64 4.27
CA MET A 1 -9.59 23.25 4.67
C MET A 1 -8.65 22.39 3.84
N MET A 2 -8.12 21.30 4.39
CA MET A 2 -7.20 20.44 3.66
C MET A 2 -7.96 19.40 2.82
N GLU A 3 -7.52 19.18 1.59
CA GLU A 3 -7.99 18.11 0.72
C GLU A 3 -6.92 17.01 0.67
N ILE A 4 -7.20 15.85 1.27
CA ILE A 4 -6.28 14.74 1.41
C ILE A 4 -6.83 13.53 0.66
N TYR A 5 -6.07 13.01 -0.29
CA TYR A 5 -6.35 11.72 -0.93
C TYR A 5 -5.49 10.64 -0.31
N VAL A 6 -6.12 9.50 0.01
CA VAL A 6 -5.40 8.32 0.50
C VAL A 6 -5.65 7.16 -0.45
N LEU A 7 -4.60 6.65 -1.05
CA LEU A 7 -4.68 5.53 -1.98
C LEU A 7 -4.62 4.23 -1.20
N VAL A 8 -5.54 3.32 -1.51
CA VAL A 8 -5.67 2.05 -0.80
C VAL A 8 -5.77 0.88 -1.75
N LYS A 9 -5.15 -0.24 -1.39
CA LYS A 9 -5.21 -1.50 -2.13
C LYS A 9 -5.77 -2.61 -1.24
N GLN A 10 -6.60 -3.44 -1.81
CA GLN A 10 -7.01 -4.70 -1.20
C GLN A 10 -6.05 -5.80 -1.67
N VAL A 11 -5.42 -6.48 -0.74
CA VAL A 11 -4.39 -7.49 -1.00
C VAL A 11 -4.78 -8.84 -0.40
N PRO A 12 -4.23 -9.97 -0.88
CA PRO A 12 -4.41 -11.26 -0.24
C PRO A 12 -3.97 -11.22 1.23
N ASP A 13 -4.70 -11.91 2.09
CA ASP A 13 -4.33 -12.08 3.50
C ASP A 13 -2.99 -12.82 3.58
N PRO A 14 -2.06 -12.43 4.46
CA PRO A 14 -0.79 -13.15 4.66
C PRO A 14 -0.97 -14.63 5.02
N GLU A 15 -2.11 -15.00 5.60
CA GLU A 15 -2.46 -16.38 5.91
C GLU A 15 -3.18 -17.09 4.75
N ALA A 16 -3.49 -16.40 3.65
CA ALA A 16 -4.16 -17.01 2.51
C ALA A 16 -3.28 -18.05 1.83
N ILE A 17 -3.87 -19.15 1.45
CA ILE A 17 -3.17 -20.21 0.70
C ILE A 17 -2.98 -19.74 -0.74
N VAL A 18 -1.72 -19.66 -1.17
CA VAL A 18 -1.33 -19.34 -2.55
C VAL A 18 -0.72 -20.58 -3.20
N LYS A 19 -1.27 -20.98 -4.34
CA LYS A 19 -0.78 -22.10 -5.15
C LYS A 19 -0.40 -21.62 -6.54
N VAL A 20 0.72 -22.12 -7.05
CA VAL A 20 1.09 -21.91 -8.46
C VAL A 20 0.25 -22.85 -9.31
N LYS A 21 -0.66 -22.30 -10.12
CA LYS A 21 -1.55 -23.07 -11.00
C LYS A 21 -0.91 -23.29 -12.37
N SER A 22 -0.20 -22.30 -12.87
CA SER A 22 0.60 -22.35 -14.10
C SER A 22 1.77 -21.39 -14.02
N ASP A 23 2.62 -21.31 -15.03
CA ASP A 23 3.74 -20.38 -15.07
C ASP A 23 3.32 -18.92 -14.89
N THR A 24 2.11 -18.55 -15.27
CA THR A 24 1.62 -17.16 -15.23
C THR A 24 0.34 -16.98 -14.41
N GLU A 25 -0.12 -18.03 -13.70
CA GLU A 25 -1.38 -17.98 -12.95
C GLU A 25 -1.18 -18.50 -11.51
N LEU A 26 -1.70 -17.75 -10.57
CA LEU A 26 -1.81 -18.13 -9.16
C LEU A 26 -3.26 -18.42 -8.81
N GLU A 27 -3.48 -19.45 -8.01
CA GLU A 27 -4.72 -19.69 -7.29
C GLU A 27 -4.54 -19.16 -5.86
N ILE A 28 -5.33 -18.14 -5.52
CA ILE A 28 -5.26 -17.46 -4.22
C ILE A 28 -6.56 -17.73 -3.48
N GLU A 29 -6.45 -18.22 -2.24
CA GLU A 29 -7.61 -18.37 -1.35
C GLU A 29 -8.37 -17.05 -1.24
N ASN A 30 -9.72 -17.10 -1.26
CA ASN A 30 -10.55 -15.88 -1.21
C ASN A 30 -10.55 -15.23 0.19
N LYS A 31 -9.37 -14.94 0.70
CA LYS A 31 -9.11 -14.19 1.91
C LYS A 31 -8.35 -12.92 1.56
N TYR A 32 -8.91 -11.76 1.85
CA TYR A 32 -8.32 -10.47 1.50
C TYR A 32 -8.50 -9.48 2.62
N PHE A 33 -7.58 -8.52 2.71
CA PHE A 33 -7.64 -7.43 3.68
C PHE A 33 -7.12 -6.12 3.07
N THR A 34 -7.27 -5.01 3.79
CA THR A 34 -6.67 -3.74 3.39
C THR A 34 -5.18 -3.79 3.61
N ASN A 35 -4.39 -3.40 2.62
CA ASN A 35 -2.94 -3.35 2.76
C ASN A 35 -2.53 -2.61 4.04
N PHE A 36 -1.68 -3.23 4.84
CA PHE A 36 -1.28 -2.72 6.16
C PHE A 36 -0.69 -1.31 6.11
N PHE A 37 0.16 -1.04 5.13
CA PHE A 37 0.76 0.28 4.98
C PHE A 37 -0.25 1.36 4.58
N ASP A 38 -1.33 0.98 3.90
CA ASP A 38 -2.40 1.91 3.53
C ASP A 38 -3.25 2.27 4.74
N GLU A 39 -3.44 1.37 5.71
CA GLU A 39 -4.10 1.72 6.98
C GLU A 39 -3.30 2.78 7.75
N ILE A 40 -1.97 2.73 7.71
CA ILE A 40 -1.09 3.77 8.28
C ILE A 40 -1.29 5.10 7.53
N ALA A 41 -1.42 5.06 6.21
CA ALA A 41 -1.69 6.24 5.40
C ALA A 41 -3.06 6.85 5.70
N ILE A 42 -4.11 6.02 5.86
CA ILE A 42 -5.45 6.47 6.27
C ILE A 42 -5.36 7.18 7.62
N GLU A 43 -4.72 6.56 8.62
CA GLU A 43 -4.58 7.14 9.96
C GLU A 43 -3.83 8.47 9.92
N ALA A 44 -2.77 8.58 9.10
CA ALA A 44 -2.04 9.83 8.92
C ALA A 44 -2.93 10.94 8.36
N GLY A 45 -3.72 10.65 7.32
CA GLY A 45 -4.68 11.59 6.76
C GLY A 45 -5.75 12.03 7.75
N LEU A 46 -6.28 11.10 8.55
CA LEU A 46 -7.27 11.39 9.57
C LEU A 46 -6.71 12.29 10.69
N LYS A 47 -5.50 12.03 11.16
CA LYS A 47 -4.82 12.89 12.17
C LYS A 47 -4.60 14.31 11.64
N LEU A 48 -4.22 14.45 10.38
CA LEU A 48 -4.08 15.78 9.77
C LEU A 48 -5.44 16.49 9.67
N LYS A 49 -6.50 15.79 9.23
CA LYS A 49 -7.86 16.32 9.21
C LYS A 49 -8.33 16.75 10.60
N GLU A 50 -8.08 15.96 11.64
CA GLU A 50 -8.43 16.27 13.03
C GLU A 50 -7.71 17.54 13.52
N LYS A 51 -6.44 17.69 13.16
CA LYS A 51 -5.63 18.84 13.60
C LYS A 51 -5.92 20.12 12.81
N TRP A 52 -6.12 20.03 11.50
CA TRP A 52 -6.15 21.17 10.61
C TRP A 52 -7.51 21.42 9.93
N GLY A 53 -8.46 20.52 10.14
CA GLY A 53 -9.71 20.48 9.40
C GLY A 53 -9.51 20.07 7.95
N GLY A 54 -10.57 19.67 7.28
CA GLY A 54 -10.52 19.28 5.87
C GLY A 54 -11.26 17.98 5.60
N LYS A 55 -10.89 17.34 4.50
CA LYS A 55 -11.54 16.16 3.98
C LYS A 55 -10.53 15.08 3.62
N VAL A 56 -10.85 13.84 3.95
CA VAL A 56 -10.08 12.65 3.56
C VAL A 56 -10.91 11.81 2.60
N THR A 57 -10.41 11.61 1.39
CA THR A 57 -11.01 10.75 0.38
C THR A 57 -10.13 9.52 0.17
N VAL A 58 -10.68 8.32 0.39
CA VAL A 58 -9.99 7.06 0.06
C VAL A 58 -10.27 6.66 -1.38
N LEU A 59 -9.26 6.24 -2.11
CA LEU A 59 -9.29 5.98 -3.54
C LEU A 59 -8.60 4.65 -3.87
N THR A 60 -9.21 3.84 -4.73
CA THR A 60 -8.62 2.58 -5.24
C THR A 60 -8.83 2.40 -6.74
N VAL A 61 -7.96 1.64 -7.36
CA VAL A 61 -8.12 1.06 -8.69
C VAL A 61 -8.36 -0.43 -8.50
N ASP A 62 -9.58 -0.88 -8.65
CA ASP A 62 -9.95 -2.29 -8.48
C ASP A 62 -11.27 -2.58 -9.21
N ASN A 63 -11.32 -3.70 -9.95
CA ASN A 63 -12.52 -4.10 -10.70
C ASN A 63 -13.52 -4.90 -9.87
N ARG A 64 -13.10 -5.45 -8.73
CA ARG A 64 -13.86 -6.49 -8.03
C ARG A 64 -14.20 -6.13 -6.60
N ARG A 65 -13.32 -5.41 -5.90
CA ARG A 65 -13.35 -5.30 -4.45
C ARG A 65 -13.43 -3.85 -3.98
N VAL A 66 -14.12 -3.67 -2.86
CA VAL A 66 -14.34 -2.35 -2.25
C VAL A 66 -14.10 -2.35 -0.74
N ASP A 67 -13.63 -3.46 -0.18
CA ASP A 67 -13.54 -3.59 1.28
C ASP A 67 -12.46 -2.67 1.86
N ALA A 68 -11.36 -2.44 1.13
CA ALA A 68 -10.35 -1.45 1.51
C ALA A 68 -10.94 -0.03 1.59
N LEU A 69 -11.84 0.35 0.67
CA LEU A 69 -12.56 1.62 0.72
C LEU A 69 -13.51 1.67 1.94
N ARG A 70 -14.24 0.59 2.19
CA ARG A 70 -15.12 0.47 3.36
C ARG A 70 -14.33 0.53 4.66
N ARG A 71 -13.13 -0.06 4.68
CA ARG A 71 -12.21 0.06 5.81
C ARG A 71 -11.84 1.52 6.06
N GLY A 72 -11.47 2.28 5.03
CA GLY A 72 -11.15 3.70 5.13
C GLY A 72 -12.32 4.52 5.68
N ILE A 73 -13.55 4.30 5.18
CA ILE A 73 -14.74 4.97 5.72
C ILE A 73 -14.99 4.58 7.18
N SER A 74 -14.82 3.30 7.54
CA SER A 74 -15.02 2.86 8.92
C SER A 74 -14.02 3.49 9.89
N MET A 75 -12.81 3.79 9.44
CA MET A 75 -11.80 4.52 10.20
C MET A 75 -12.10 6.03 10.32
N GLY A 76 -12.89 6.62 9.41
CA GLY A 76 -13.31 8.02 9.49
C GLY A 76 -13.08 8.86 8.23
N ALA A 77 -12.74 8.25 7.10
CA ALA A 77 -12.69 8.92 5.82
C ALA A 77 -14.08 9.44 5.40
N ASP A 78 -14.11 10.58 4.72
CA ASP A 78 -15.36 11.28 4.36
C ASP A 78 -15.97 10.73 3.07
N GLU A 79 -15.13 10.36 2.13
CA GLU A 79 -15.54 9.83 0.83
C GLU A 79 -14.70 8.61 0.43
N ALA A 80 -15.31 7.78 -0.41
CA ALA A 80 -14.65 6.63 -1.04
C ALA A 80 -14.94 6.62 -2.53
N LEU A 81 -13.89 6.34 -3.32
CA LEU A 81 -13.96 6.30 -4.76
C LEU A 81 -13.24 5.07 -5.30
N GLN A 82 -13.91 4.37 -6.18
CA GLN A 82 -13.39 3.23 -6.94
C GLN A 82 -13.23 3.62 -8.40
N ILE A 83 -12.01 3.50 -8.93
CA ILE A 83 -11.81 3.51 -10.38
C ILE A 83 -11.93 2.06 -10.83
N THR A 84 -12.84 1.80 -11.76
CA THR A 84 -13.19 0.45 -12.20
C THR A 84 -13.56 0.43 -13.68
N ASP A 85 -12.88 -0.43 -14.44
CA ASP A 85 -13.13 -0.63 -15.86
C ASP A 85 -12.60 -2.01 -16.25
N PRO A 86 -13.34 -2.84 -17.01
CA PRO A 86 -12.86 -4.15 -17.46
C PRO A 86 -11.51 -4.11 -18.18
N ALA A 87 -11.20 -3.02 -18.89
CA ALA A 87 -9.95 -2.85 -19.61
C ALA A 87 -8.72 -2.74 -18.70
N MET A 88 -8.90 -2.51 -17.40
CA MET A 88 -7.78 -2.42 -16.43
C MET A 88 -7.24 -3.80 -16.01
N GLU A 89 -7.90 -4.90 -16.40
CA GLU A 89 -7.43 -6.23 -16.02
C GLU A 89 -6.01 -6.49 -16.54
N GLY A 90 -5.10 -6.91 -15.65
CA GLY A 90 -3.68 -7.12 -15.97
C GLY A 90 -2.83 -5.85 -16.05
N SER A 91 -3.35 -4.70 -15.60
CA SER A 91 -2.52 -3.49 -15.44
C SER A 91 -1.39 -3.75 -14.46
N ASP A 92 -0.18 -3.34 -14.84
CA ASP A 92 0.96 -3.29 -13.94
C ASP A 92 0.93 -2.03 -13.07
N GLN A 93 1.93 -1.90 -12.19
CA GLN A 93 2.04 -0.78 -11.25
C GLN A 93 2.13 0.59 -11.97
N PHE A 94 2.77 0.65 -13.15
CA PHE A 94 2.89 1.87 -13.94
C PHE A 94 1.56 2.27 -14.60
N ALA A 95 0.82 1.30 -15.12
CA ALA A 95 -0.52 1.54 -15.68
C ALA A 95 -1.48 2.03 -14.56
N VAL A 96 -1.46 1.38 -13.39
CA VAL A 96 -2.25 1.80 -12.22
C VAL A 96 -1.89 3.22 -11.80
N ALA A 97 -0.59 3.56 -11.74
CA ALA A 97 -0.15 4.90 -11.39
C ALA A 97 -0.66 5.97 -12.37
N ARG A 98 -0.62 5.71 -13.68
CA ARG A 98 -1.17 6.61 -14.71
C ARG A 98 -2.67 6.81 -14.57
N ILE A 99 -3.42 5.75 -14.29
CA ILE A 99 -4.88 5.82 -14.07
C ILE A 99 -5.19 6.70 -12.85
N LEU A 100 -4.49 6.49 -11.74
CA LEU A 100 -4.64 7.28 -10.52
C LEU A 100 -4.25 8.75 -10.74
N ALA A 101 -3.13 8.99 -11.42
CA ALA A 101 -2.68 10.34 -11.77
C ALA A 101 -3.69 11.05 -12.68
N ALA A 102 -4.26 10.36 -13.67
CA ALA A 102 -5.30 10.93 -14.53
C ALA A 102 -6.54 11.36 -13.74
N TYR A 103 -6.96 10.58 -12.74
CA TYR A 103 -8.05 10.97 -11.84
C TYR A 103 -7.70 12.20 -11.00
N LEU A 104 -6.49 12.28 -10.48
CA LEU A 104 -6.05 13.35 -9.57
C LEU A 104 -5.68 14.64 -10.32
N LYS A 105 -5.33 14.54 -11.60
CA LYS A 105 -4.95 15.69 -12.43
C LYS A 105 -6.08 16.71 -12.50
N GLY A 106 -5.76 17.96 -12.20
CA GLY A 106 -6.72 19.08 -12.21
C GLY A 106 -7.68 19.12 -11.03
N LYS A 107 -7.58 18.19 -10.07
CA LYS A 107 -8.32 18.27 -8.80
C LYS A 107 -7.54 19.06 -7.76
N PRO A 108 -8.24 19.81 -6.89
CA PRO A 108 -7.58 20.41 -5.75
C PRO A 108 -7.18 19.32 -4.75
N PHE A 109 -5.93 19.33 -4.33
CA PHE A 109 -5.43 18.56 -3.20
C PHE A 109 -4.23 19.25 -2.57
N ASP A 110 -4.08 19.07 -1.28
CA ASP A 110 -2.91 19.50 -0.52
C ASP A 110 -1.93 18.34 -0.36
N LEU A 111 -2.46 17.11 -0.21
CA LEU A 111 -1.66 15.95 0.10
C LEU A 111 -2.25 14.66 -0.50
N ILE A 112 -1.36 13.84 -1.03
CA ILE A 112 -1.65 12.46 -1.42
C ILE A 112 -0.84 11.56 -0.49
N LEU A 113 -1.50 10.61 0.16
CA LEU A 113 -0.88 9.61 1.01
C LEU A 113 -1.09 8.21 0.43
N THR A 114 -0.07 7.38 0.50
CA THR A 114 -0.15 5.97 0.13
C THR A 114 0.59 5.12 1.16
N GLY A 115 0.34 3.84 1.20
CA GLY A 115 1.28 2.93 1.82
C GLY A 115 2.62 2.93 1.08
N ARG A 116 3.70 2.61 1.78
CA ARG A 116 5.04 2.47 1.20
C ARG A 116 5.03 1.49 0.03
N GLN A 117 4.33 0.37 0.17
CA GLN A 117 4.25 -0.72 -0.80
C GLN A 117 2.99 -1.54 -0.55
N ALA A 118 2.58 -2.34 -1.52
CA ALA A 118 1.56 -3.36 -1.34
C ALA A 118 2.21 -4.68 -0.88
N MET A 119 1.60 -5.38 0.08
CA MET A 119 2.18 -6.60 0.67
C MET A 119 2.12 -7.82 -0.24
N ASP A 120 1.42 -7.73 -1.36
CA ASP A 120 1.29 -8.83 -2.34
C ASP A 120 2.40 -8.84 -3.40
N ASP A 121 2.93 -7.67 -3.75
CA ASP A 121 3.94 -7.53 -4.80
C ASP A 121 5.23 -6.84 -4.35
N ASP A 122 5.22 -6.18 -3.21
CA ASP A 122 6.34 -5.43 -2.62
C ASP A 122 7.01 -4.42 -3.57
N ALA A 123 6.34 -4.03 -4.66
CA ALA A 123 6.93 -3.22 -5.70
C ALA A 123 7.31 -1.80 -5.25
N GLY A 124 6.49 -1.16 -4.39
CA GLY A 124 6.78 0.16 -3.82
C GLY A 124 6.84 1.31 -4.83
N ILE A 125 6.31 1.12 -6.04
CA ILE A 125 6.48 2.04 -7.18
C ILE A 125 5.30 3.00 -7.34
N VAL A 126 4.07 2.56 -7.06
CA VAL A 126 2.85 3.27 -7.47
C VAL A 126 2.81 4.71 -6.96
N GLY A 127 3.09 4.93 -5.68
CA GLY A 127 3.09 6.28 -5.11
C GLY A 127 4.07 7.22 -5.80
N ILE A 128 5.30 6.77 -6.01
CA ILE A 128 6.36 7.56 -6.67
C ILE A 128 5.98 7.86 -8.12
N ALA A 129 5.50 6.86 -8.85
CA ALA A 129 5.11 7.03 -10.24
C ALA A 129 3.92 8.00 -10.40
N ILE A 130 2.99 8.03 -9.44
CA ILE A 130 1.91 9.04 -9.42
C ILE A 130 2.48 10.45 -9.24
N ALA A 131 3.39 10.64 -8.29
CA ALA A 131 4.00 11.94 -8.04
C ALA A 131 4.74 12.46 -9.28
N GLU A 132 5.47 11.59 -9.96
CA GLU A 132 6.15 11.90 -11.22
C GLU A 132 5.16 12.27 -12.34
N CYS A 133 4.08 11.49 -12.51
CA CYS A 133 3.03 11.81 -13.48
C CYS A 133 2.29 13.14 -13.20
N LEU A 134 2.23 13.56 -11.94
CA LEU A 134 1.60 14.82 -11.51
C LEU A 134 2.61 15.97 -11.41
N GLU A 135 3.91 15.70 -11.58
CA GLU A 135 5.01 16.67 -11.42
C GLU A 135 5.00 17.35 -10.04
N ILE A 136 4.75 16.57 -8.98
CA ILE A 136 4.71 17.07 -7.61
C ILE A 136 5.84 16.50 -6.76
N PRO A 137 6.29 17.23 -5.73
CA PRO A 137 7.25 16.72 -4.75
C PRO A 137 6.76 15.44 -4.07
N HIS A 138 7.68 14.54 -3.75
CA HIS A 138 7.35 13.33 -3.00
C HIS A 138 8.47 12.92 -2.04
N VAL A 139 8.11 12.24 -0.96
CA VAL A 139 9.05 11.58 -0.06
C VAL A 139 8.57 10.18 0.27
N ASN A 140 9.47 9.21 0.08
CA ASN A 140 9.14 7.80 0.35
C ASN A 140 9.36 7.42 1.79
N SER A 141 8.60 6.40 2.25
CA SER A 141 8.84 5.64 3.48
C SER A 141 8.93 6.54 4.71
N ILE A 142 8.02 7.52 4.83
CA ILE A 142 8.02 8.43 5.95
C ILE A 142 7.58 7.74 7.24
N ILE A 143 8.30 8.06 8.34
CA ILE A 143 8.01 7.64 9.71
C ILE A 143 7.68 8.81 10.63
N GLY A 144 7.69 10.03 10.12
CA GLY A 144 7.27 11.24 10.80
C GLY A 144 6.72 12.25 9.80
N LEU A 145 5.66 12.97 10.20
CA LEU A 145 4.98 13.97 9.38
C LEU A 145 4.47 15.09 10.27
N GLU A 146 5.02 16.26 10.08
CA GLU A 146 4.58 17.50 10.71
C GLU A 146 4.32 18.54 9.62
N MET A 147 3.23 19.28 9.77
CA MET A 147 2.92 20.39 8.88
C MET A 147 3.06 21.71 9.63
N ASP A 148 3.52 22.73 8.92
CA ASP A 148 3.56 24.07 9.46
C ASP A 148 2.13 24.71 9.49
N ALA A 149 2.00 25.81 10.25
CA ALA A 149 0.73 26.49 10.40
C ALA A 149 0.22 27.12 9.07
N SER A 150 1.12 27.42 8.14
CA SER A 150 0.77 27.96 6.81
C SER A 150 0.19 26.91 5.89
N LYS A 151 0.42 25.62 6.19
CA LYS A 151 0.05 24.46 5.35
C LYS A 151 0.70 24.49 3.94
N LYS A 152 1.85 25.14 3.82
CA LYS A 152 2.60 25.24 2.57
C LYS A 152 3.79 24.31 2.52
N GLU A 153 4.25 23.87 3.69
CA GLU A 153 5.38 22.96 3.85
C GLU A 153 5.06 21.84 4.85
N ALA A 154 5.63 20.69 4.60
CA ALA A 154 5.64 19.56 5.51
C ALA A 154 7.08 19.22 5.87
N LYS A 155 7.34 19.03 7.16
CA LYS A 155 8.56 18.42 7.68
C LYS A 155 8.31 16.93 7.81
N VAL A 156 9.09 16.13 7.11
CA VAL A 156 8.96 14.67 7.11
C VAL A 156 10.25 14.01 7.58
N ILE A 157 10.11 12.87 8.23
CA ILE A 157 11.22 12.04 8.66
C ILE A 157 11.08 10.71 7.92
N ARG A 158 12.15 10.27 7.25
CA ARG A 158 12.21 8.94 6.64
C ARG A 158 13.37 8.12 7.20
N GLU A 159 13.18 6.82 7.22
CA GLU A 159 14.23 5.86 7.56
C GLU A 159 15.07 5.53 6.32
N VAL A 160 16.38 5.53 6.50
CA VAL A 160 17.37 5.11 5.51
C VAL A 160 18.32 4.09 6.14
N GLU A 161 19.12 3.37 5.34
CA GLU A 161 19.96 2.25 5.81
C GLU A 161 20.80 2.58 7.04
N ASN A 162 21.37 3.79 7.12
CA ASN A 162 22.30 4.18 8.19
C ASN A 162 21.76 5.28 9.12
N GLY A 163 20.42 5.50 9.15
CA GLY A 163 19.87 6.52 10.02
C GLY A 163 18.51 7.06 9.60
N ARG A 164 18.29 8.34 9.90
CA ARG A 164 17.05 9.05 9.56
C ARG A 164 17.37 10.35 8.87
N GLU A 165 16.60 10.64 7.84
CA GLU A 165 16.65 11.94 7.16
C GLU A 165 15.44 12.78 7.58
N ILE A 166 15.70 14.06 7.82
CA ILE A 166 14.67 15.07 8.09
C ILE A 166 14.64 15.99 6.88
N LEU A 167 13.49 16.04 6.20
CA LEU A 167 13.32 16.77 4.96
C LEU A 167 12.21 17.79 5.11
N SER A 168 12.35 18.97 4.48
CA SER A 168 11.27 19.92 4.26
C SER A 168 10.76 19.73 2.83
N CYS A 169 9.44 19.67 2.65
CA CYS A 169 8.80 19.41 1.37
C CYS A 169 7.65 20.41 1.18
N SER A 170 7.67 21.13 0.05
CA SER A 170 6.56 22.02 -0.32
C SER A 170 5.30 21.23 -0.69
N LEU A 171 4.13 21.82 -0.44
CA LEU A 171 2.84 21.26 -0.80
C LEU A 171 2.29 21.96 -2.07
N PRO A 172 1.50 21.28 -2.91
CA PRO A 172 1.03 19.91 -2.74
C PRO A 172 2.13 18.86 -2.94
N ALA A 173 2.04 17.72 -2.22
CA ALA A 173 3.03 16.65 -2.27
C ALA A 173 2.41 15.27 -2.13
N LEU A 174 3.20 14.23 -2.43
CA LEU A 174 2.86 12.83 -2.17
C LEU A 174 3.82 12.22 -1.17
N PHE A 175 3.30 11.56 -0.14
CA PHE A 175 4.11 10.82 0.82
C PHE A 175 3.71 9.35 0.88
N THR A 176 4.70 8.45 0.89
CA THR A 176 4.44 7.04 1.12
C THR A 176 4.72 6.69 2.59
N CYS A 177 3.74 6.09 3.25
CA CYS A 177 3.71 5.87 4.70
C CYS A 177 4.35 4.53 5.09
N GLN A 178 5.26 4.56 6.07
CA GLN A 178 5.97 3.41 6.59
C GLN A 178 5.50 3.08 8.00
N LYS A 179 5.69 1.83 8.43
CA LYS A 179 5.53 1.40 9.83
C LYS A 179 6.39 2.29 10.75
N GLY A 180 5.79 2.78 11.82
CA GLY A 180 6.44 3.72 12.74
C GLY A 180 5.90 5.15 12.64
N LEU A 181 5.21 5.51 11.55
CA LEU A 181 4.56 6.82 11.41
C LEU A 181 3.42 7.01 12.43
N ASN A 182 2.59 5.99 12.58
CA ASN A 182 1.48 5.96 13.52
C ASN A 182 1.02 4.51 13.79
N THR A 183 0.03 4.38 14.68
CA THR A 183 -0.74 3.15 14.87
C THR A 183 -2.15 3.40 14.35
N PRO A 184 -2.61 2.65 13.34
CA PRO A 184 -3.97 2.78 12.81
C PRO A 184 -5.03 2.55 13.91
N ARG A 185 -6.06 3.38 13.91
CA ARG A 185 -7.18 3.24 14.85
C ARG A 185 -8.03 2.02 14.53
N ILE A 186 -8.59 1.43 15.57
CA ILE A 186 -9.59 0.36 15.42
C ILE A 186 -10.97 1.03 15.28
N PRO A 187 -11.69 0.80 14.17
CA PRO A 187 -13.01 1.39 13.99
C PRO A 187 -14.04 0.89 15.02
N LEU A 188 -14.91 1.79 15.45
CA LEU A 188 -16.07 1.41 16.25
C LEU A 188 -17.06 0.59 15.41
N VAL A 189 -17.74 -0.37 16.03
CA VAL A 189 -18.73 -1.25 15.37
C VAL A 189 -19.77 -0.44 14.60
N MET A 190 -20.25 0.66 15.16
CA MET A 190 -21.22 1.55 14.50
C MET A 190 -20.66 2.15 13.20
N ASN A 191 -19.36 2.49 13.16
CA ASN A 191 -18.72 3.03 11.98
C ASN A 191 -18.55 1.96 10.90
N VAL A 192 -18.24 0.72 11.30
CA VAL A 192 -18.20 -0.42 10.37
C VAL A 192 -19.58 -0.63 9.74
N MET A 193 -20.65 -0.61 10.53
CA MET A 193 -22.03 -0.75 10.01
C MET A 193 -22.42 0.39 9.06
N LYS A 194 -21.98 1.62 9.33
CA LYS A 194 -22.17 2.77 8.43
C LYS A 194 -21.40 2.59 7.13
N ALA A 195 -20.14 2.15 7.22
CA ALA A 195 -19.28 1.91 6.07
C ALA A 195 -19.85 0.83 5.14
N MET A 196 -20.47 -0.22 5.68
CA MET A 196 -21.14 -1.26 4.88
C MET A 196 -22.28 -0.71 4.02
N LYS A 197 -22.94 0.34 4.47
CA LYS A 197 -24.05 1.00 3.75
C LYS A 197 -23.61 2.22 2.96
N ALA A 198 -22.33 2.63 3.09
CA ALA A 198 -21.81 3.81 2.40
C ALA A 198 -21.84 3.64 0.90
N GLN A 199 -22.24 4.71 0.21
CA GLN A 199 -22.22 4.77 -1.25
C GLN A 199 -20.79 5.03 -1.72
N ILE A 200 -20.25 4.13 -2.53
CA ILE A 200 -18.93 4.27 -3.13
C ILE A 200 -19.09 4.84 -4.52
N LYS A 201 -18.46 5.97 -4.78
CA LYS A 201 -18.43 6.58 -6.12
C LYS A 201 -17.62 5.69 -7.05
N LYS A 202 -18.14 5.47 -8.26
CA LYS A 202 -17.43 4.73 -9.31
C LYS A 202 -17.08 5.65 -10.46
N VAL A 203 -15.90 5.46 -11.01
CA VAL A 203 -15.37 6.18 -12.16
C VAL A 203 -14.75 5.16 -13.11
N ASP A 204 -15.00 5.31 -14.40
CA ASP A 204 -14.41 4.48 -15.46
C ASP A 204 -13.29 5.22 -16.21
N LEU A 205 -12.57 4.51 -17.05
CA LEU A 205 -11.46 5.08 -17.84
C LEU A 205 -11.93 6.20 -18.77
N THR A 206 -13.10 6.07 -19.36
CA THR A 206 -13.67 7.05 -20.27
C THR A 206 -13.89 8.39 -19.57
N SER A 207 -14.41 8.36 -18.36
CA SER A 207 -14.59 9.56 -17.51
C SER A 207 -13.28 10.26 -17.15
N LEU A 208 -12.15 9.54 -17.22
CA LEU A 208 -10.80 10.06 -17.00
C LEU A 208 -10.13 10.55 -18.29
N GLY A 209 -10.80 10.44 -19.44
CA GLY A 209 -10.23 10.73 -20.74
C GLY A 209 -9.19 9.72 -21.22
N LEU A 210 -9.14 8.53 -20.60
CA LEU A 210 -8.24 7.45 -20.97
C LEU A 210 -8.91 6.48 -21.94
N LYS A 211 -8.12 5.95 -22.86
CA LYS A 211 -8.57 4.89 -23.78
C LYS A 211 -8.34 3.51 -23.14
N PRO A 212 -9.13 2.48 -23.49
CA PRO A 212 -8.88 1.11 -23.03
C PRO A 212 -7.47 0.59 -23.32
N SER A 213 -6.84 1.05 -24.41
CA SER A 213 -5.46 0.69 -24.77
C SER A 213 -4.38 1.30 -23.87
N GLU A 214 -4.74 2.24 -22.99
CA GLU A 214 -3.85 2.87 -22.03
C GLU A 214 -3.89 2.19 -20.65
N ALA A 215 -4.68 1.14 -20.52
CA ALA A 215 -4.82 0.29 -19.35
C ALA A 215 -4.60 -1.19 -19.69
N GLY A 216 -4.59 -2.07 -18.69
CA GLY A 216 -4.44 -3.50 -18.86
C GLY A 216 -3.01 -3.91 -19.24
N THR A 217 -2.92 -5.03 -19.93
CA THR A 217 -1.62 -5.63 -20.31
C THR A 217 -0.92 -4.92 -21.46
N ALA A 218 -1.64 -4.15 -22.29
CA ALA A 218 -1.06 -3.51 -23.47
C ALA A 218 0.03 -2.48 -23.13
N PRO A 219 -0.18 -1.53 -22.20
CA PRO A 219 0.81 -0.54 -21.82
C PRO A 219 1.72 -1.03 -20.67
N ALA A 220 1.58 -2.28 -20.20
CA ALA A 220 2.33 -2.80 -19.07
C ALA A 220 3.84 -2.87 -19.38
N GLN A 221 4.65 -2.30 -18.49
CA GLN A 221 6.11 -2.30 -18.57
C GLN A 221 6.72 -3.50 -17.84
N VAL A 222 5.97 -4.07 -16.89
CA VAL A 222 6.37 -5.25 -16.12
C VAL A 222 5.50 -6.43 -16.55
N LYS A 223 6.16 -7.56 -16.86
CA LYS A 223 5.47 -8.81 -17.25
C LYS A 223 5.95 -9.94 -16.37
N VAL A 224 5.03 -10.64 -15.74
CA VAL A 224 5.35 -11.88 -15.04
C VAL A 224 5.68 -12.96 -16.06
N GLN A 225 6.89 -13.48 -15.99
CA GLN A 225 7.33 -14.57 -16.86
C GLN A 225 6.98 -15.93 -16.28
N LYS A 226 7.23 -16.09 -14.95
CA LYS A 226 7.01 -17.36 -14.30
C LYS A 226 6.84 -17.21 -12.80
N TYR A 227 5.83 -17.89 -12.26
CA TYR A 227 5.71 -18.15 -10.83
C TYR A 227 6.38 -19.46 -10.46
N LEU A 228 7.17 -19.46 -9.42
CA LEU A 228 7.82 -20.64 -8.88
C LEU A 228 7.34 -20.91 -7.46
N SER A 229 7.01 -22.16 -7.17
CA SER A 229 6.76 -22.55 -5.79
C SER A 229 8.07 -22.46 -4.99
N PRO A 230 8.02 -22.01 -3.74
CA PRO A 230 9.21 -21.99 -2.90
C PRO A 230 9.79 -23.41 -2.75
N PRO A 231 11.10 -23.57 -2.67
CA PRO A 231 11.73 -24.87 -2.48
C PRO A 231 11.22 -25.50 -1.18
N LYS A 232 11.05 -26.81 -1.19
CA LYS A 232 10.68 -27.56 0.02
C LYS A 232 11.77 -27.34 1.09
N ARG A 233 11.35 -27.03 2.30
CA ARG A 233 12.29 -26.95 3.42
C ARG A 233 12.95 -28.31 3.62
N PRO A 234 14.26 -28.37 3.89
CA PRO A 234 14.94 -29.63 4.23
C PRO A 234 14.35 -30.22 5.52
N THR A 235 14.50 -31.52 5.67
CA THR A 235 14.05 -32.21 6.87
C THR A 235 14.73 -31.63 8.11
N VAL A 236 13.96 -31.43 9.16
CA VAL A 236 14.48 -30.89 10.43
C VAL A 236 15.50 -31.90 11.01
N LYS A 237 16.68 -31.39 11.35
CA LYS A 237 17.66 -32.13 12.14
C LYS A 237 17.38 -31.92 13.62
N MET A 238 17.05 -32.98 14.31
CA MET A 238 16.85 -32.96 15.77
C MET A 238 18.16 -33.33 16.46
N VAL A 239 18.65 -32.45 17.34
CA VAL A 239 19.75 -32.72 18.24
C VAL A 239 19.17 -33.53 19.40
N LYS A 240 19.61 -34.79 19.57
CA LYS A 240 18.99 -35.75 20.49
C LYS A 240 19.80 -35.97 21.77
N GLU A 241 20.98 -35.40 21.85
CA GLU A 241 21.84 -35.50 23.04
C GLU A 241 21.20 -34.75 24.22
N ASP A 242 21.59 -35.18 25.44
CA ASP A 242 21.17 -34.49 26.67
C ASP A 242 21.99 -33.23 26.95
N PHE A 243 21.44 -32.36 27.79
CA PHE A 243 22.19 -31.20 28.27
C PHE A 243 23.40 -31.62 29.11
N PRO A 244 24.60 -30.98 28.88
CA PRO A 244 24.90 -29.83 28.05
C PRO A 244 25.38 -30.14 26.62
N ASP A 245 25.47 -31.38 26.21
CA ASP A 245 26.10 -31.77 24.94
C ASP A 245 25.22 -31.37 23.73
N ASN A 246 23.90 -31.38 23.87
CA ASN A 246 22.97 -30.90 22.85
C ASN A 246 23.26 -29.43 22.46
N VAL A 247 23.60 -28.55 23.42
CA VAL A 247 23.96 -27.17 23.16
C VAL A 247 25.27 -27.07 22.37
N LYS A 248 26.29 -27.84 22.75
CA LYS A 248 27.58 -27.89 22.04
C LYS A 248 27.40 -28.38 20.59
N THR A 249 26.62 -29.43 20.40
CA THR A 249 26.29 -29.96 19.07
C THR A 249 25.52 -28.93 18.23
N LEU A 250 24.52 -28.26 18.81
CA LEU A 250 23.79 -27.22 18.11
C LEU A 250 24.71 -26.09 17.67
N VAL A 251 25.55 -25.54 18.56
CA VAL A 251 26.52 -24.50 18.24
C VAL A 251 27.48 -24.93 17.13
N LYS A 252 27.94 -26.17 17.18
CA LYS A 252 28.81 -26.75 16.14
C LYS A 252 28.09 -26.77 14.78
N LEU A 253 26.86 -27.28 14.74
CA LEU A 253 26.05 -27.32 13.50
C LEU A 253 25.78 -25.94 12.94
N LEU A 254 25.46 -24.95 13.79
CA LEU A 254 25.23 -23.55 13.35
C LEU A 254 26.50 -22.90 12.78
N ARG A 255 27.67 -23.20 13.36
CA ARG A 255 28.97 -22.68 12.94
C ARG A 255 29.54 -23.37 11.71
N GLU A 256 29.58 -24.69 11.71
CA GLU A 256 30.30 -25.45 10.68
C GLU A 256 29.43 -25.81 9.48
N GLU A 257 28.16 -26.15 9.72
CA GLU A 257 27.24 -26.58 8.67
C GLU A 257 26.38 -25.41 8.12
N ALA A 258 25.66 -24.72 8.99
CA ALA A 258 24.78 -23.63 8.59
C ALA A 258 25.54 -22.31 8.34
N LYS A 259 26.71 -22.14 8.95
CA LYS A 259 27.59 -20.94 8.82
C LYS A 259 26.86 -19.63 9.11
N VAL A 260 26.03 -19.62 10.14
CA VAL A 260 25.22 -18.44 10.53
C VAL A 260 25.72 -17.77 11.80
N ILE A 261 26.70 -18.38 12.49
CA ILE A 261 27.41 -17.81 13.65
C ILE A 261 28.92 -18.06 13.54
#